data_852cca35f2f9cfcb99ce99817de9024d
#
_entry.id   852cca35f2f9cfcb99ce99817de9024d
#
_cell.length_a   1.000
_cell.length_b   1.000
_cell.length_c   1.000
_cell.angle_alpha   90.00
_cell.angle_beta   90.00
_cell.angle_gamma   90.00
#
_symmetry.space_group_name_H-M   'P 1'
#
loop_
_entity.id
_entity.type
_entity.pdbx_description
1 polymer ?
#
loop_
_entity_poly.entity_id
_entity_poly.type
_entity_poly.pdbx_seq_one_letter_code
_entity_poly.pdbx_strand_id
1 'polypeptide(L)'
;KKPIRVGVLGAGGRMGQAIIAQIADWPELRLAGAVERAGHPSCGRPAGPGHPETLTVCSNVGAIARHCDVLIDFSAPSALAASLEAAQEGRCALVVGTTGLEAEHHAAIDAAARDIAVLQAANTSLGVT
;
A
#
# COMPACT_ATOMS: atom_id res chain seq x y z
N LYS A 1 -17.80 -0.43 -15.96
CA LYS A 1 -16.85 -1.23 -15.24
C LYS A 1 -16.23 -0.43 -14.10
N LYS A 2 -16.20 -0.99 -12.93
CA LYS A 2 -15.71 -0.25 -11.77
C LYS A 2 -14.20 -0.26 -11.74
N PRO A 3 -13.56 0.85 -11.37
CA PRO A 3 -12.12 0.85 -11.24
C PRO A 3 -11.69 0.02 -10.02
N ILE A 4 -10.46 -0.47 -10.06
CA ILE A 4 -9.87 -1.19 -8.94
C ILE A 4 -9.49 -0.15 -7.89
N ARG A 5 -9.90 -0.38 -6.66
CA ARG A 5 -9.62 0.55 -5.56
C ARG A 5 -8.29 0.19 -4.93
N VAL A 6 -7.38 1.13 -4.91
CA VAL A 6 -6.00 0.90 -4.48
C VAL A 6 -5.70 1.71 -3.22
N GLY A 7 -5.09 1.07 -2.24
CA GLY A 7 -4.55 1.75 -1.06
C GLY A 7 -3.04 1.72 -1.12
N VAL A 8 -2.39 2.85 -0.82
CA VAL A 8 -0.93 2.95 -0.85
C VAL A 8 -0.42 3.12 0.58
N LEU A 9 0.45 2.21 1.01
CA LEU A 9 1.07 2.25 2.32
C LEU A 9 2.49 2.76 2.15
N GLY A 10 2.94 3.67 2.99
CA GLY A 10 4.17 4.40 2.79
C GLY A 10 3.93 5.57 1.84
N ALA A 11 2.75 6.17 1.93
CA ALA A 11 2.30 7.16 0.95
C ALA A 11 3.16 8.42 0.91
N GLY A 12 3.86 8.74 1.99
CA GLY A 12 4.70 9.93 2.03
C GLY A 12 6.10 9.73 1.48
N GLY A 13 6.48 8.48 1.15
CA GLY A 13 7.79 8.20 0.61
C GLY A 13 7.85 8.40 -0.90
N ARG A 14 9.05 8.26 -1.47
CA ARG A 14 9.23 8.46 -2.90
C ARG A 14 8.42 7.51 -3.73
N MET A 15 8.49 6.22 -3.42
CA MET A 15 7.76 5.21 -4.21
C MET A 15 6.27 5.38 -4.04
N GLY A 16 5.83 5.66 -2.81
CA GLY A 16 4.41 5.87 -2.55
C GLY A 16 3.88 7.05 -3.35
N GLN A 17 4.60 8.16 -3.36
CA GLN A 17 4.18 9.34 -4.12
C GLN A 17 4.21 9.10 -5.63
N ALA A 18 5.19 8.34 -6.11
CA ALA A 18 5.26 8.02 -7.54
C ALA A 18 4.07 7.17 -7.98
N ILE A 19 3.70 6.18 -7.16
CA ILE A 19 2.56 5.32 -7.47
C ILE A 19 1.26 6.11 -7.40
N ILE A 20 1.11 6.97 -6.41
CA ILE A 20 -0.08 7.80 -6.27
C ILE A 20 -0.25 8.68 -7.51
N ALA A 21 0.84 9.27 -7.99
CA ALA A 21 0.78 10.09 -9.20
C ALA A 21 0.40 9.26 -10.43
N GLN A 22 0.93 8.04 -10.54
CA GLN A 22 0.61 7.19 -11.67
C GLN A 22 -0.83 6.71 -11.66
N ILE A 23 -1.38 6.42 -10.50
CA ILE A 23 -2.77 5.98 -10.39
C ILE A 23 -3.71 7.03 -10.97
N ALA A 24 -3.37 8.31 -10.81
CA ALA A 24 -4.19 9.39 -11.33
C ALA A 24 -4.31 9.35 -12.86
N ASP A 25 -3.31 8.76 -13.55
CA ASP A 25 -3.31 8.68 -15.00
C ASP A 25 -3.96 7.41 -15.54
N TRP A 26 -4.37 6.50 -14.67
CA TRP A 26 -4.89 5.20 -15.08
C TRP A 26 -6.39 5.12 -14.75
N PRO A 27 -7.26 5.18 -15.76
CA PRO A 27 -8.69 5.15 -15.48
C PRO A 27 -9.19 3.84 -14.86
N GLU A 28 -8.41 2.76 -15.02
CA GLU A 28 -8.78 1.47 -14.44
C GLU A 28 -8.51 1.43 -12.94
N LEU A 29 -7.77 2.39 -12.39
CA LEU A 29 -7.41 2.41 -10.98
C LEU A 29 -7.96 3.65 -10.31
N ARG A 30 -8.27 3.52 -9.03
CA ARG A 30 -8.72 4.65 -8.23
C ARG A 30 -8.02 4.58 -6.89
N LEU A 31 -7.44 5.68 -6.46
CA LEU A 31 -6.83 5.73 -5.14
C LEU A 31 -7.95 5.81 -4.10
N ALA A 32 -8.04 4.81 -3.24
CA ALA A 32 -9.07 4.72 -2.22
C ALA A 32 -8.52 4.93 -0.81
N GLY A 33 -7.21 4.96 -0.65
CA GLY A 33 -6.62 5.22 0.66
C GLY A 33 -5.13 5.43 0.57
N ALA A 34 -4.58 6.16 1.53
CA ALA A 34 -3.16 6.42 1.63
C ALA A 34 -2.79 6.42 3.10
N VAL A 35 -1.73 5.70 3.45
CA VAL A 35 -1.34 5.51 4.84
C VAL A 35 0.14 5.79 5.01
N GLU A 36 0.48 6.45 6.11
CA GLU A 36 1.86 6.63 6.52
C GLU A 36 1.97 6.35 8.01
N ARG A 37 3.20 6.22 8.52
CA ARG A 37 3.38 5.99 9.96
C ARG A 37 2.84 7.18 10.76
N ALA A 38 2.38 6.89 11.97
CA ALA A 38 1.87 7.94 12.84
C ALA A 38 2.96 9.00 13.09
N GLY A 39 2.59 10.24 13.00
CA GLY A 39 3.52 11.34 13.20
C GLY A 39 4.26 11.78 11.94
N HIS A 40 4.07 11.08 10.83
CA HIS A 40 4.71 11.50 9.58
C HIS A 40 4.10 12.83 9.12
N PRO A 41 4.92 13.75 8.58
CA PRO A 41 4.41 15.08 8.16
C PRO A 41 3.31 15.02 7.12
N SER A 42 3.22 13.95 6.33
CA SER A 42 2.18 13.85 5.30
C SER A 42 0.83 13.48 5.88
N CYS A 43 0.75 13.00 7.12
CA CYS A 43 -0.53 12.64 7.70
C CYS A 43 -1.45 13.85 7.80
N GLY A 44 -2.68 13.69 7.38
CA GLY A 44 -3.67 14.77 7.35
C GLY A 44 -3.62 15.64 6.10
N ARG A 45 -2.61 15.45 5.24
CA ARG A 45 -2.52 16.21 4.01
C ARG A 45 -3.13 15.43 2.86
N PRO A 46 -3.54 16.10 1.78
CA PRO A 46 -4.05 15.38 0.61
C PRO A 46 -3.03 14.36 0.12
N ALA A 47 -3.52 13.22 -0.35
CA ALA A 47 -2.67 12.13 -0.75
C ALA A 47 -1.74 12.48 -1.92
N GLY A 48 -2.23 13.24 -2.88
CA GLY A 48 -1.39 13.66 -4.00
C GLY A 48 -2.20 14.32 -5.09
N PRO A 49 -1.52 14.89 -6.08
CA PRO A 49 -2.19 15.58 -7.17
C PRO A 49 -2.97 14.59 -8.04
N GLY A 50 -4.06 15.07 -8.60
CA GLY A 50 -4.91 14.22 -9.45
C GLY A 50 -5.93 13.41 -8.70
N HIS A 51 -5.99 13.56 -7.37
CA HIS A 51 -6.96 12.86 -6.53
C HIS A 51 -7.74 13.89 -5.69
N PRO A 52 -8.92 13.51 -5.16
CA PRO A 52 -9.69 14.46 -4.37
C PRO A 52 -8.90 14.97 -3.17
N GLU A 53 -9.03 16.25 -2.89
CA GLU A 53 -8.33 16.83 -1.74
C GLU A 53 -8.87 16.28 -0.43
N THR A 54 -10.08 15.74 -0.44
CA THR A 54 -10.65 15.12 0.75
C THR A 54 -10.02 13.78 1.06
N LEU A 55 -9.27 13.19 0.11
CA LEU A 55 -8.58 11.94 0.35
C LEU A 55 -7.22 12.28 0.97
N THR A 56 -7.14 12.18 2.28
CA THR A 56 -5.93 12.54 3.01
C THR A 56 -5.19 11.32 3.51
N VAL A 57 -3.91 11.49 3.79
CA VAL A 57 -3.08 10.42 4.33
C VAL A 57 -3.46 10.20 5.80
N CYS A 58 -3.67 8.94 6.17
CA CYS A 58 -3.94 8.58 7.56
C CYS A 58 -2.86 7.64 8.09
N SER A 59 -2.96 7.25 9.35
CA SER A 59 -1.97 6.37 9.96
C SER A 59 -2.54 5.00 10.33
N ASN A 60 -3.73 4.67 9.85
CA ASN A 60 -4.38 3.42 10.20
C ASN A 60 -4.72 2.61 8.96
N VAL A 61 -3.91 1.60 8.67
CA VAL A 61 -4.12 0.77 7.48
C VAL A 61 -5.43 0.00 7.56
N GLY A 62 -5.85 -0.41 8.75
CA GLY A 62 -7.13 -1.11 8.91
C GLY A 62 -8.32 -0.27 8.50
N ALA A 63 -8.21 1.04 8.67
CA ALA A 63 -9.32 1.92 8.31
C ALA A 63 -9.55 1.99 6.80
N ILE A 64 -8.49 1.82 6.00
CA ILE A 64 -8.65 1.90 4.56
C ILE A 64 -8.81 0.53 3.91
N ALA A 65 -8.35 -0.54 4.55
CA ALA A 65 -8.32 -1.86 3.93
C ALA A 65 -9.70 -2.31 3.44
N ARG A 66 -10.72 -2.04 4.21
CA ARG A 66 -12.08 -2.46 3.84
C ARG A 66 -12.62 -1.73 2.61
N HIS A 67 -11.98 -0.64 2.23
CA HIS A 67 -12.41 0.15 1.09
C HIS A 67 -11.52 -0.08 -0.13
N CYS A 68 -10.54 -0.97 -0.03
CA CYS A 68 -9.59 -1.20 -1.10
C CYS A 68 -9.70 -2.62 -1.63
N ASP A 69 -9.43 -2.79 -2.90
CA ASP A 69 -9.33 -4.12 -3.52
C ASP A 69 -7.90 -4.63 -3.43
N VAL A 70 -6.94 -3.72 -3.41
CA VAL A 70 -5.52 -4.07 -3.32
C VAL A 70 -4.80 -3.01 -2.51
N LEU A 71 -3.84 -3.45 -1.69
CA LEU A 71 -2.94 -2.56 -0.97
C LEU A 71 -1.55 -2.72 -1.56
N ILE A 72 -0.86 -1.61 -1.80
CA ILE A 72 0.51 -1.60 -2.28
C ILE A 72 1.37 -1.06 -1.15
N ASP A 73 2.29 -1.87 -0.65
CA ASP A 73 3.05 -1.56 0.56
C ASP A 73 4.49 -1.17 0.22
N PHE A 74 4.81 0.10 0.37
CA PHE A 74 6.16 0.63 0.27
C PHE A 74 6.61 1.18 1.63
N SER A 75 6.04 0.69 2.72
CA SER A 75 6.41 1.13 4.06
C SER A 75 7.72 0.46 4.51
N ALA A 76 7.91 0.24 5.76
CA ALA A 76 9.12 -0.38 6.30
C ALA A 76 8.83 -1.83 6.69
N PRO A 77 9.87 -2.68 6.77
CA PRO A 77 9.68 -4.06 7.22
C PRO A 77 8.96 -4.15 8.57
N SER A 78 9.21 -3.20 9.47
CA SER A 78 8.58 -3.20 10.77
C SER A 78 7.06 -3.02 10.70
N ALA A 79 6.54 -2.49 9.60
CA ALA A 79 5.10 -2.29 9.43
C ALA A 79 4.43 -3.45 8.70
N LEU A 80 5.21 -4.42 8.21
CA LEU A 80 4.66 -5.47 7.36
C LEU A 80 3.59 -6.31 8.07
N ALA A 81 3.80 -6.62 9.34
CA ALA A 81 2.83 -7.44 10.07
C ALA A 81 1.46 -6.76 10.10
N ALA A 82 1.43 -5.47 10.34
CA ALA A 82 0.17 -4.72 10.36
C ALA A 82 -0.46 -4.67 8.98
N SER A 83 0.35 -4.54 7.93
CA SER A 83 -0.15 -4.52 6.56
C SER A 83 -0.78 -5.85 6.19
N LEU A 84 -0.11 -6.96 6.54
CA LEU A 84 -0.63 -8.29 6.25
C LEU A 84 -1.94 -8.55 7.01
N GLU A 85 -1.98 -8.18 8.28
CA GLU A 85 -3.19 -8.37 9.08
C GLU A 85 -4.36 -7.57 8.52
N ALA A 86 -4.12 -6.32 8.18
CA ALA A 86 -5.17 -5.48 7.62
C ALA A 86 -5.68 -6.01 6.28
N ALA A 87 -4.77 -6.48 5.44
CA ALA A 87 -5.16 -7.04 4.15
C ALA A 87 -5.99 -8.30 4.32
N GLN A 88 -5.63 -9.15 5.27
CA GLN A 88 -6.40 -10.36 5.54
C GLN A 88 -7.80 -10.02 6.06
N GLU A 89 -7.89 -9.06 6.98
CA GLU A 89 -9.19 -8.67 7.53
C GLU A 89 -10.07 -7.98 6.51
N GLY A 90 -9.48 -7.16 5.67
CA GLY A 90 -10.21 -6.44 4.63
C GLY A 90 -10.43 -7.25 3.36
N ARG A 91 -9.85 -8.45 3.31
CA ARG A 91 -9.93 -9.30 2.11
C ARG A 91 -9.37 -8.60 0.87
N CYS A 92 -8.24 -7.89 1.06
CA CYS A 92 -7.56 -7.22 -0.03
C CYS A 92 -6.40 -8.05 -0.51
N ALA A 93 -6.04 -7.93 -1.78
CA ALA A 93 -4.75 -8.40 -2.24
C ALA A 93 -3.67 -7.46 -1.71
N LEU A 94 -2.47 -7.95 -1.52
CA LEU A 94 -1.36 -7.13 -1.04
C LEU A 94 -0.17 -7.26 -1.99
N VAL A 95 0.34 -6.15 -2.45
CA VAL A 95 1.59 -6.10 -3.23
C VAL A 95 2.66 -5.54 -2.29
N VAL A 96 3.68 -6.33 -2.00
CA VAL A 96 4.75 -5.95 -1.08
C VAL A 96 5.93 -5.44 -1.88
N GLY A 97 6.15 -4.13 -1.81
CA GLY A 97 7.29 -3.50 -2.46
C GLY A 97 8.37 -3.07 -1.48
N THR A 98 8.19 -3.41 -0.21
CA THR A 98 9.16 -3.07 0.83
C THR A 98 10.42 -3.91 0.66
N THR A 99 11.58 -3.28 0.81
CA THR A 99 12.88 -3.96 0.72
C THR A 99 13.41 -4.24 2.13
N GLY A 100 14.44 -5.03 2.21
CA GLY A 100 15.09 -5.34 3.49
C GLY A 100 14.35 -6.37 4.31
N LEU A 101 13.52 -7.20 3.66
CA LEU A 101 12.79 -8.23 4.36
C LEU A 101 13.69 -9.40 4.74
N GLU A 102 13.44 -9.97 5.90
CA GLU A 102 14.21 -11.11 6.41
C GLU A 102 13.35 -12.36 6.43
N ALA A 103 13.93 -13.47 6.87
CA ALA A 103 13.25 -14.76 6.83
C ALA A 103 11.90 -14.74 7.55
N GLU A 104 11.84 -14.05 8.69
CA GLU A 104 10.58 -13.97 9.44
C GLU A 104 9.51 -13.23 8.66
N HIS A 105 9.90 -12.24 7.85
CA HIS A 105 8.95 -11.49 7.04
C HIS A 105 8.41 -12.38 5.90
N HIS A 106 9.28 -13.15 5.28
CA HIS A 106 8.86 -14.05 4.22
C HIS A 106 7.94 -15.15 4.77
N ALA A 107 8.19 -15.64 5.98
CA ALA A 107 7.32 -16.62 6.60
C ALA A 107 5.93 -16.03 6.85
N ALA A 108 5.88 -14.78 7.30
CA ALA A 108 4.60 -14.11 7.52
C ALA A 108 3.83 -13.90 6.22
N ILE A 109 4.54 -13.56 5.14
CA ILE A 109 3.93 -13.41 3.83
C ILE A 109 3.37 -14.73 3.36
N ASP A 110 4.12 -15.81 3.51
CA ASP A 110 3.66 -17.13 3.09
C ASP A 110 2.41 -17.55 3.87
N ALA A 111 2.36 -17.26 5.15
CA ALA A 111 1.19 -17.58 5.96
C ALA A 111 -0.04 -16.79 5.49
N ALA A 112 0.13 -15.51 5.21
CA ALA A 112 -0.98 -14.66 4.76
C ALA A 112 -1.45 -15.06 3.37
N ALA A 113 -0.55 -15.57 2.54
CA ALA A 113 -0.88 -15.96 1.18
C ALA A 113 -1.87 -17.14 1.12
N ARG A 114 -2.12 -17.78 2.23
CA ARG A 114 -3.15 -18.83 2.30
C ARG A 114 -4.55 -18.23 2.29
N ASP A 115 -4.69 -16.98 2.74
CA ASP A 115 -5.99 -16.34 2.84
C ASP A 115 -6.24 -15.31 1.74
N ILE A 116 -5.21 -14.63 1.28
CA ILE A 116 -5.33 -13.56 0.31
C ILE A 116 -4.21 -13.67 -0.72
N ALA A 117 -4.36 -13.00 -1.82
CA ALA A 117 -3.28 -12.93 -2.81
C ALA A 117 -2.21 -11.98 -2.32
N VAL A 118 -0.97 -12.45 -2.22
CA VAL A 118 0.17 -11.62 -1.84
C VAL A 118 1.23 -11.73 -2.92
N LEU A 119 1.61 -10.59 -3.48
CA LEU A 119 2.62 -10.54 -4.50
C LEU A 119 3.81 -9.74 -3.99
N GLN A 120 4.99 -10.29 -4.08
CA GLN A 120 6.19 -9.55 -3.74
C GLN A 120 6.76 -8.94 -5.00
N ALA A 121 6.85 -7.61 -5.03
CA ALA A 121 7.42 -6.93 -6.17
C ALA A 121 8.93 -7.04 -6.08
N ALA A 122 9.54 -7.47 -7.15
CA ALA A 122 10.99 -7.59 -7.18
C ALA A 122 11.58 -6.22 -7.37
N ASN A 123 11.85 -5.56 -6.26
CA ASN A 123 12.33 -4.21 -6.30
C ASN A 123 13.62 -4.09 -7.05
N THR A 124 14.43 -5.11 -7.00
CA THR A 124 15.68 -5.09 -7.70
C THR A 124 15.50 -4.96 -9.18
N SER A 125 14.45 -5.49 -9.71
CA SER A 125 14.24 -5.38 -11.14
C SER A 125 13.99 -3.95 -11.57
N LEU A 126 13.58 -3.11 -10.65
CA LEU A 126 13.36 -1.73 -10.96
C LEU A 126 14.65 -0.96 -10.87
N GLY A 127 15.46 -1.32 -9.93
CA GLY A 127 16.67 -0.59 -9.70
C GLY A 127 17.78 -0.99 -10.56
N VAL A 128 17.80 -2.24 -10.87
CA VAL A 128 18.84 -2.70 -11.58
C VAL A 128 18.87 -2.36 -12.91
N THR A 129 17.84 -2.32 -13.32
CA THR A 129 18.01 -2.13 -14.65
C THR A 129 18.68 -1.03 -14.96
#